data_4a07631c39841a422f5367fa89a55add
#
_entry.id   4a07631c39841a422f5367fa89a55add
#
_cell.length_a   1.000
_cell.length_b   1.000
_cell.length_c   1.000
_cell.angle_alpha   90.00
_cell.angle_beta   90.00
_cell.angle_gamma   90.00
#
_symmetry.space_group_name_H-M   'P 1'
#
loop_
_entity.id
_entity.type
_entity.pdbx_description
1 polymer ?
#
loop_
_entity_poly.entity_id
_entity_poly.type
_entity_poly.pdbx_seq_one_letter_code
_entity_poly.pdbx_strand_id
1 'polypeptide(L)'
;MSFHARKNDRVDLTVGGLLQSLQEIASRYGNETPVVIPTIADADYEQATAPIVMHAVREEIPDDWDFFNIAPDGEAVAVIS
;
A
#
# COMPACT_ATOMS: atom_id res chain seq x y z
N MET A 1 9.62 -9.96 -20.78
CA MET A 1 10.45 -9.00 -20.01
C MET A 1 10.11 -9.10 -18.55
N SER A 2 11.13 -9.24 -17.75
CA SER A 2 10.95 -9.33 -16.31
C SER A 2 10.82 -7.94 -15.72
N PHE A 3 9.80 -7.73 -14.90
CA PHE A 3 9.60 -6.47 -14.23
C PHE A 3 9.76 -6.65 -12.74
N HIS A 4 10.98 -6.39 -12.30
CA HIS A 4 11.17 -6.07 -10.90
C HIS A 4 11.33 -4.57 -10.86
N ALA A 5 10.35 -3.88 -10.33
CA ALA A 5 10.50 -2.46 -10.12
C ALA A 5 11.69 -2.24 -9.21
N ARG A 6 12.68 -1.53 -9.69
CA ARG A 6 13.80 -1.13 -8.86
C ARG A 6 13.36 0.02 -7.97
N LYS A 7 14.04 0.17 -6.85
CA LYS A 7 13.71 1.22 -5.90
C LYS A 7 13.68 2.60 -6.54
N ASN A 8 14.62 2.90 -7.43
CA ASN A 8 14.69 4.19 -8.10
C ASN A 8 13.76 4.32 -9.30
N ASP A 9 13.10 3.24 -9.70
CA ASP A 9 12.19 3.25 -10.86
C ASP A 9 10.72 3.28 -10.43
N ARG A 10 10.44 3.26 -9.14
CA ARG A 10 9.07 3.25 -8.64
C ARG A 10 8.74 4.53 -7.89
N VAL A 11 7.46 4.81 -7.83
CA VAL A 11 6.93 5.90 -7.02
C VAL A 11 6.33 5.30 -5.77
N ASP A 12 6.77 5.78 -4.61
CA ASP A 12 6.23 5.32 -3.34
C ASP A 12 4.78 5.78 -3.22
N LEU A 13 3.92 4.86 -2.79
CA LEU A 13 2.53 5.18 -2.58
C LEU A 13 2.37 5.92 -1.26
N THR A 14 1.71 7.07 -1.33
CA THR A 14 1.38 7.88 -0.16
C THR A 14 -0.12 7.91 0.04
N VAL A 15 -0.55 8.42 1.19
CA VAL A 15 -1.98 8.62 1.46
C VAL A 15 -2.61 9.50 0.38
N GLY A 16 -1.94 10.60 0.02
CA GLY A 16 -2.46 11.49 -1.01
C GLY A 16 -2.55 10.84 -2.38
N GLY A 17 -1.52 10.07 -2.77
CA GLY A 17 -1.53 9.34 -4.03
C GLY A 17 -2.60 8.27 -4.08
N LEU A 18 -2.76 7.54 -2.98
CA LEU A 18 -3.82 6.53 -2.88
C LEU A 18 -5.21 7.17 -2.96
N LEU A 19 -5.40 8.28 -2.26
CA LEU A 19 -6.68 9.00 -2.29
C LEU A 19 -7.03 9.42 -3.71
N GLN A 20 -6.08 9.98 -4.44
CA GLN A 20 -6.29 10.40 -5.82
C GLN A 20 -6.67 9.22 -6.72
N SER A 21 -5.96 8.10 -6.60
CA SER A 21 -6.26 6.90 -7.36
C SER A 21 -7.66 6.36 -7.06
N LEU A 22 -8.03 6.37 -5.79
CA LEU A 22 -9.36 5.91 -5.37
C LEU A 22 -10.45 6.84 -5.87
N GLN A 23 -10.22 8.15 -5.92
CA GLN A 23 -11.17 9.10 -6.48
C GLN A 23 -11.42 8.84 -7.97
N GLU A 24 -10.39 8.51 -8.72
CA GLU A 24 -10.53 8.15 -10.13
C GLU A 24 -11.35 6.88 -10.30
N ILE A 25 -11.11 5.87 -9.48
CA ILE A 25 -11.86 4.63 -9.52
C ILE A 25 -13.33 4.88 -9.14
N ALA A 26 -13.55 5.65 -8.07
CA ALA A 26 -14.90 5.98 -7.64
C ALA A 26 -15.67 6.75 -8.71
N SER A 27 -15.01 7.65 -9.41
CA SER A 27 -15.62 8.42 -10.50
C SER A 27 -16.05 7.53 -11.66
N ARG A 28 -15.30 6.46 -11.91
CA ARG A 28 -15.53 5.56 -13.06
C ARG A 28 -16.46 4.41 -12.72
N TYR A 29 -16.37 3.86 -11.52
CA TYR A 29 -17.07 2.63 -11.14
C TYR A 29 -18.03 2.80 -9.96
N GLY A 30 -18.00 3.93 -9.28
CA GLY A 30 -18.88 4.23 -8.16
C GLY A 30 -18.21 4.09 -6.80
N ASN A 31 -18.79 4.78 -5.82
CA ASN A 31 -18.22 4.82 -4.46
C ASN A 31 -18.37 3.50 -3.71
N GLU A 32 -19.25 2.62 -4.17
CA GLU A 32 -19.48 1.33 -3.51
C GLU A 32 -18.58 0.22 -4.04
N THR A 33 -17.65 0.55 -4.92
CA THR A 33 -16.68 -0.42 -5.45
C THR A 33 -15.87 -1.00 -4.31
N PRO A 34 -15.85 -2.33 -4.12
CA PRO A 34 -15.08 -2.94 -3.02
C PRO A 34 -13.58 -2.75 -3.17
N VAL A 35 -12.91 -2.59 -2.05
CA VAL A 35 -11.45 -2.61 -1.97
C VAL A 35 -11.03 -3.98 -1.45
N VAL A 36 -10.20 -4.67 -2.21
CA VAL A 36 -9.77 -6.03 -1.87
C VAL A 36 -8.26 -6.12 -1.79
N ILE A 37 -7.79 -7.10 -1.05
CA ILE A 37 -6.35 -7.40 -0.92
C ILE A 37 -6.12 -8.86 -1.30
N PRO A 38 -4.96 -9.20 -1.88
CA PRO A 38 -4.63 -10.59 -2.17
C PRO A 38 -4.48 -11.40 -0.88
N THR A 39 -4.93 -12.65 -0.91
CA THR A 39 -4.65 -13.57 0.20
C THR A 39 -3.31 -14.26 -0.04
N ILE A 40 -2.68 -14.72 1.05
CA ILE A 40 -1.38 -15.36 0.96
C ILE A 40 -1.50 -16.79 0.45
N ALA A 41 -2.54 -17.48 0.87
CA ALA A 41 -2.66 -18.93 0.65
C ALA A 41 -3.12 -19.31 -0.75
N ASP A 42 -3.96 -18.47 -1.36
CA ASP A 42 -4.57 -18.75 -2.65
C ASP A 42 -4.50 -17.52 -3.54
N ALA A 43 -4.84 -17.67 -4.78
CA ALA A 43 -4.90 -16.55 -5.72
C ALA A 43 -6.17 -15.70 -5.57
N ASP A 44 -6.87 -15.89 -4.48
CA ASP A 44 -8.10 -15.15 -4.20
C ASP A 44 -7.83 -13.82 -3.54
N TYR A 45 -8.85 -13.01 -3.49
CA TYR A 45 -8.83 -11.68 -2.85
C TYR A 45 -9.86 -11.67 -1.74
N GLU A 46 -9.52 -10.98 -0.66
CA GLU A 46 -10.47 -10.75 0.42
C GLU A 46 -10.72 -9.27 0.60
N GLN A 47 -11.84 -8.93 1.20
CA GLN A 47 -12.20 -7.55 1.42
C GLN A 47 -11.25 -6.89 2.40
N ALA A 48 -10.74 -5.73 2.03
CA ALA A 48 -9.88 -4.95 2.91
C ALA A 48 -10.71 -4.29 4.02
N THR A 49 -10.09 -4.10 5.17
CA THR A 49 -10.67 -3.30 6.25
C THR A 49 -10.19 -1.86 6.13
N ALA A 50 -10.84 -0.96 6.85
CA ALA A 50 -10.42 0.43 6.88
C ALA A 50 -8.97 0.53 7.36
N PRO A 51 -8.15 1.39 6.77
CA PRO A 51 -6.78 1.54 7.19
C PRO A 51 -6.68 2.11 8.60
N ILE A 52 -5.64 1.69 9.30
CA ILE A 52 -5.30 2.22 10.62
C ILE A 52 -3.94 2.90 10.55
N VAL A 53 -3.68 3.77 11.52
CA VAL A 53 -2.38 4.43 11.63
C VAL A 53 -1.53 3.68 12.65
N MET A 54 -0.31 3.33 12.25
CA MET A 54 0.69 2.79 13.13
C MET A 54 1.96 3.63 13.00
N HIS A 55 2.92 3.41 13.87
CA HIS A 55 4.23 4.05 13.79
C HIS A 55 5.29 3.02 13.47
N ALA A 56 6.19 3.38 12.58
CA ALA A 56 7.19 2.45 12.10
C ALA A 56 8.46 3.17 11.70
N VAL A 57 9.58 2.46 11.76
CA VAL A 57 10.86 2.94 11.27
C VAL A 57 11.08 2.33 9.90
N ARG A 58 11.43 3.19 8.95
CA ARG A 58 11.75 2.77 7.59
C ARG A 58 13.13 2.15 7.54
N GLU A 59 13.21 0.99 6.92
CA GLU A 59 14.47 0.33 6.62
C GLU A 59 14.66 0.29 5.10
N GLU A 60 15.64 1.02 4.61
CA GLU A 60 15.91 1.10 3.19
C GLU A 60 16.88 -0.01 2.79
N ILE A 61 16.49 -0.78 1.78
CA ILE A 61 17.32 -1.84 1.22
C ILE A 61 17.69 -1.42 -0.20
N PRO A 62 18.99 -1.27 -0.52
CA PRO A 62 19.40 -0.90 -1.87
C PRO A 62 18.85 -1.88 -2.92
N ASP A 63 18.30 -1.33 -3.99
CA ASP A 63 17.75 -2.09 -5.11
C ASP A 63 16.59 -3.01 -4.76
N ASP A 64 15.95 -2.78 -3.61
CA ASP A 64 14.80 -3.56 -3.16
C ASP A 64 13.76 -2.60 -2.57
N TRP A 65 12.63 -3.17 -2.13
CA TRP A 65 11.56 -2.40 -1.51
C TRP A 65 11.94 -2.01 -0.09
N ASP A 66 11.52 -0.83 0.32
CA ASP A 66 11.68 -0.43 1.70
C ASP A 66 10.79 -1.28 2.60
N PHE A 67 11.30 -1.58 3.77
CA PHE A 67 10.54 -2.24 4.82
C PHE A 67 10.26 -1.26 5.95
N PHE A 68 9.19 -1.54 6.69
CA PHE A 68 8.81 -0.74 7.84
C PHE A 68 8.69 -1.66 9.05
N ASN A 69 9.48 -1.37 10.08
CA ASN A 69 9.43 -2.10 11.33
C ASN A 69 8.65 -1.29 12.36
N ILE A 70 7.64 -1.90 12.94
CA ILE A 70 6.79 -1.23 13.91
C ILE A 70 7.62 -0.77 15.10
N ALA A 71 7.56 0.51 15.39
CA ALA A 71 8.28 1.13 16.48
C ALA A 71 7.52 2.35 17.00
N PRO A 72 7.28 2.46 18.31
CA PRO A 72 6.46 3.55 18.85
C PRO A 72 6.98 4.95 18.57
N ASP A 73 8.28 5.09 18.37
CA ASP A 73 8.93 6.36 18.06
C ASP A 73 9.17 6.60 16.58
N GLY A 74 8.61 5.75 15.73
CA GLY A 74 8.75 5.87 14.28
C GLY A 74 7.80 6.88 13.66
N GLU A 75 7.84 6.97 12.34
CA GLU A 75 6.92 7.82 11.59
C GLU A 75 5.54 7.17 11.49
N ALA A 76 4.51 7.99 11.30
CA ALA A 76 3.16 7.49 11.08
C ALA A 76 3.05 6.82 9.71
N VAL A 77 2.46 5.64 9.68
CA VAL A 77 2.20 4.91 8.44
C VAL A 77 0.74 4.44 8.42
N ALA A 78 0.15 4.41 7.24
CA ALA A 78 -1.19 3.87 7.05
C ALA A 78 -1.08 2.39 6.70
N VAL A 79 -1.76 1.56 7.48
CA VAL A 79 -1.73 0.10 7.30
C VAL A 79 -3.07 -0.36 6.75
N ILE A 80 -3.02 -1.03 5.60
CA ILE A 80 -4.20 -1.62 4.95
C ILE A 80 -4.08 -3.14 5.07
N SER A 81 -5.15 -3.76 5.52
CA SER A 81 -5.17 -5.22 5.68
C SER A 81 -6.48 -5.86 5.25
#